data_a3afa1d3f0be80d393c574e529dfd8e6
#
_entry.id   a3afa1d3f0be80d393c574e529dfd8e6
#
_cell.length_a   1.000
_cell.length_b   1.000
_cell.length_c   1.000
_cell.angle_alpha   90.00
_cell.angle_beta   90.00
_cell.angle_gamma   90.00
#
_symmetry.space_group_name_H-M   'P 1'
#
loop_
_entity.id
_entity.type
_entity.pdbx_description
1 polymer ?
#
loop_
_entity_poly.entity_id
_entity_poly.type
_entity_poly.pdbx_seq_one_letter_code
_entity_poly.pdbx_strand_id
1 'polypeptide(L)'
;MVQERQVRVERRLSAILSADVAGYSRLMHNDEEATHAKLTALLADAVDPAIAKHGGHIVKHTGDGFLAEFSSAVEAVRAAVLFQTRIHELTIGDVEDRRLAFRVGINIGDVIVEPHDIFGDGVNIAARLEGIAEPGGICISSAAYDQVRGKVAVEFADLGDQELKNIARPIRAFAVIHDGRGVPTQAGGKQIPMPPPLSIVVLPFANIGGDAEQEHFADGVTESLTTDLSCISGWFVIARNIAFTLKGKAVDVKQVGRELHVRNVVEGSVQRGGNRLRLNVQLIDVETGKHLWAERFDKPVADLLDMQDEIVSRLANSLRVQLTAAEAQRSEHVLNPTSMDLVIRGWALLNNSTAPDAVRKALECFERAVVLDPGNVDALVGKASVHNIMGEVIMGDDTAPHRTAAEAALTDALSRNPQHALAHLVLGAVYFDTGRAVQGIAECERALALDRNLASAHAFIGLAKSHLGRDAETEAHVNDALRLSPRDAFAFWWLSWVGGSKLRLDQFADAAAWYRRAIETNRNYAWSHFGLAAALVQLDDLEAARAAVQQGLALDPNFNVSRLRAKMPLPINSALSAKHERFLISLLRAGMPEG
;
A
#
# COMPACT_ATOMS: atom_id res chain seq x y z
N MET A 1 62.75 -5.29 30.73
CA MET A 1 61.78 -4.20 30.91
C MET A 1 61.78 -3.33 29.66
N VAL A 2 60.82 -3.48 28.80
CA VAL A 2 60.66 -2.63 27.61
C VAL A 2 59.88 -1.42 28.11
N GLN A 3 60.50 -0.25 28.12
CA GLN A 3 59.82 1.02 28.40
C GLN A 3 58.87 1.31 27.24
N GLU A 4 57.55 1.19 27.48
CA GLU A 4 56.55 1.77 26.62
C GLU A 4 56.77 3.30 26.55
N ARG A 5 57.27 3.77 25.43
CA ARG A 5 57.20 5.21 25.10
C ARG A 5 55.75 5.60 24.99
N GLN A 6 55.19 6.28 25.99
CA GLN A 6 53.95 7.01 25.84
C GLN A 6 54.12 8.01 24.68
N VAL A 7 53.55 7.69 23.54
CA VAL A 7 53.44 8.62 22.42
C VAL A 7 52.49 9.71 22.89
N ARG A 8 52.99 10.94 23.05
CA ARG A 8 52.17 12.10 23.41
C ARG A 8 51.22 12.38 22.26
N VAL A 9 49.92 12.06 22.45
CA VAL A 9 48.88 12.31 21.48
C VAL A 9 48.70 13.83 21.35
N GLU A 10 48.93 14.37 20.17
CA GLU A 10 48.71 15.78 19.89
C GLU A 10 47.19 16.02 19.69
N ARG A 11 46.62 16.94 20.48
CA ARG A 11 45.23 17.35 20.39
C ARG A 11 45.12 18.85 20.11
N ARG A 12 44.16 19.23 19.26
CA ARG A 12 43.84 20.64 19.01
C ARG A 12 42.37 20.83 18.72
N LEU A 13 41.88 22.02 18.98
CA LEU A 13 40.53 22.44 18.61
C LEU A 13 40.53 22.90 17.14
N SER A 14 39.72 22.28 16.31
CA SER A 14 39.65 22.59 14.89
C SER A 14 38.20 22.65 14.39
N ALA A 15 37.99 23.40 13.31
CA ALA A 15 36.76 23.30 12.53
C ALA A 15 36.96 22.20 11.46
N ILE A 16 36.06 21.26 11.47
CA ILE A 16 36.11 20.05 10.66
C ILE A 16 34.97 20.15 9.63
N LEU A 17 35.29 19.94 8.36
CA LEU A 17 34.39 19.86 7.25
C LEU A 17 34.42 18.46 6.67
N SER A 18 33.29 17.76 6.68
CA SER A 18 33.05 16.51 5.97
C SER A 18 32.17 16.79 4.76
N ALA A 19 32.52 16.25 3.60
CA ALA A 19 31.75 16.36 2.40
C ALA A 19 31.66 15.03 1.67
N ASP A 20 30.51 14.74 1.05
CA ASP A 20 30.20 13.51 0.33
C ASP A 20 29.29 13.80 -0.86
N VAL A 21 29.40 13.02 -1.94
CA VAL A 21 28.54 13.16 -3.12
C VAL A 21 27.20 12.43 -2.92
N ALA A 22 26.11 13.16 -3.01
CA ALA A 22 24.77 12.60 -2.90
C ALA A 22 24.48 11.55 -3.99
N GLY A 23 24.20 10.30 -3.57
CA GLY A 23 23.82 9.22 -4.48
C GLY A 23 24.93 8.71 -5.41
N TYR A 24 26.20 8.86 -5.04
CA TYR A 24 27.36 8.48 -5.83
C TYR A 24 27.31 7.05 -6.36
N SER A 25 26.97 6.06 -5.53
CA SER A 25 26.89 4.65 -5.94
C SER A 25 25.90 4.43 -7.10
N ARG A 26 24.78 5.17 -7.14
CA ARG A 26 23.80 5.12 -8.23
C ARG A 26 24.39 5.73 -9.52
N LEU A 27 25.11 6.83 -9.42
CA LEU A 27 25.76 7.49 -10.54
C LEU A 27 26.86 6.61 -11.14
N MET A 28 27.67 5.98 -10.30
CA MET A 28 28.71 5.02 -10.71
C MET A 28 28.12 3.78 -11.41
N HIS A 29 26.98 3.29 -10.94
CA HIS A 29 26.30 2.16 -11.59
C HIS A 29 25.85 2.50 -13.03
N ASN A 30 25.47 3.74 -13.27
CA ASN A 30 24.98 4.19 -14.58
C ASN A 30 26.14 4.46 -15.57
N ASP A 31 27.24 5.05 -15.11
CA ASP A 31 28.42 5.39 -15.95
C ASP A 31 29.62 5.65 -15.03
N GLU A 32 30.42 4.61 -14.80
CA GLU A 32 31.54 4.63 -13.85
C GLU A 32 32.65 5.61 -14.27
N GLU A 33 33.10 5.52 -15.52
CA GLU A 33 34.23 6.33 -16.01
C GLU A 33 33.89 7.81 -16.08
N ALA A 34 32.72 8.16 -16.61
CA ALA A 34 32.27 9.55 -16.71
C ALA A 34 31.99 10.17 -15.33
N THR A 35 31.41 9.40 -14.41
CA THR A 35 31.12 9.87 -13.05
C THR A 35 32.42 10.13 -12.27
N HIS A 36 33.40 9.22 -12.35
CA HIS A 36 34.70 9.40 -11.71
C HIS A 36 35.48 10.58 -12.29
N ALA A 37 35.55 10.69 -13.62
CA ALA A 37 36.24 11.81 -14.28
C ALA A 37 35.62 13.15 -13.89
N LYS A 38 34.28 13.23 -13.82
CA LYS A 38 33.55 14.43 -13.42
C LYS A 38 33.80 14.80 -11.96
N LEU A 39 33.77 13.83 -11.05
CA LEU A 39 34.12 14.07 -9.63
C LEU A 39 35.52 14.64 -9.51
N THR A 40 36.51 14.05 -10.18
CA THR A 40 37.89 14.51 -10.16
C THR A 40 38.02 15.95 -10.67
N ALA A 41 37.31 16.30 -11.73
CA ALA A 41 37.29 17.67 -12.25
C ALA A 41 36.66 18.66 -11.24
N LEU A 42 35.52 18.30 -10.61
CA LEU A 42 34.88 19.17 -9.61
C LEU A 42 35.73 19.37 -8.37
N LEU A 43 36.47 18.35 -7.93
CA LEU A 43 37.43 18.50 -6.82
C LEU A 43 38.52 19.51 -7.20
N ALA A 44 39.14 19.38 -8.37
CA ALA A 44 40.22 20.25 -8.83
C ALA A 44 39.77 21.69 -9.15
N ASP A 45 38.57 21.88 -9.76
CA ASP A 45 38.14 23.17 -10.29
C ASP A 45 37.27 23.99 -9.31
N ALA A 46 36.71 23.32 -8.29
CA ALA A 46 35.82 23.98 -7.32
C ALA A 46 36.27 23.79 -5.87
N VAL A 47 36.54 22.54 -5.44
CA VAL A 47 36.77 22.22 -4.03
C VAL A 47 38.15 22.67 -3.57
N ASP A 48 39.23 22.16 -4.19
CA ASP A 48 40.62 22.45 -3.80
C ASP A 48 40.92 23.94 -3.75
N PRO A 49 40.54 24.76 -4.76
CA PRO A 49 40.76 26.19 -4.73
C PRO A 49 40.01 26.91 -3.61
N ALA A 50 38.78 26.48 -3.31
CA ALA A 50 37.96 27.08 -2.25
C ALA A 50 38.52 26.77 -0.86
N ILE A 51 38.90 25.51 -0.62
CA ILE A 51 39.54 25.08 0.64
C ILE A 51 40.84 25.85 0.88
N ALA A 52 41.74 25.90 -0.10
CA ALA A 52 43.03 26.59 -0.01
C ALA A 52 42.86 28.11 0.17
N LYS A 53 41.93 28.73 -0.54
CA LYS A 53 41.63 30.17 -0.42
C LYS A 53 41.23 30.60 1.00
N HIS A 54 40.56 29.70 1.73
CA HIS A 54 40.09 29.94 3.09
C HIS A 54 41.00 29.33 4.16
N GLY A 55 42.26 29.00 3.80
CA GLY A 55 43.25 28.53 4.74
C GLY A 55 42.97 27.14 5.33
N GLY A 56 42.14 26.36 4.68
CA GLY A 56 41.89 24.97 5.00
C GLY A 56 42.83 24.03 4.26
N HIS A 57 42.89 22.77 4.68
CA HIS A 57 43.56 21.71 3.96
C HIS A 57 42.73 20.44 3.96
N ILE A 58 42.74 19.69 2.86
CA ILE A 58 42.13 18.38 2.78
C ILE A 58 43.02 17.39 3.52
N VAL A 59 42.43 16.76 4.55
CA VAL A 59 43.13 15.76 5.37
C VAL A 59 43.18 14.42 4.65
N LYS A 60 42.04 14.02 4.08
CA LYS A 60 41.93 12.78 3.29
C LYS A 60 40.75 12.79 2.35
N HIS A 61 40.82 12.01 1.28
CA HIS A 61 39.68 11.63 0.44
C HIS A 61 39.05 10.33 0.95
N THR A 62 37.72 10.23 0.91
CA THR A 62 36.92 9.10 1.43
C THR A 62 36.23 8.32 0.32
N GLY A 63 36.79 8.32 -0.88
CA GLY A 63 36.19 7.71 -2.09
C GLY A 63 35.39 8.73 -2.88
N ASP A 64 34.13 8.93 -2.54
CA ASP A 64 33.21 9.89 -3.13
C ASP A 64 33.13 11.23 -2.37
N GLY A 65 33.90 11.36 -1.30
CA GLY A 65 33.95 12.55 -0.46
C GLY A 65 35.32 12.93 0.02
N PHE A 66 35.39 13.88 0.95
CA PHE A 66 36.64 14.32 1.57
C PHE A 66 36.42 14.87 2.97
N LEU A 67 37.47 14.85 3.76
CA LEU A 67 37.58 15.47 5.08
C LEU A 67 38.57 16.62 5.01
N ALA A 68 38.17 17.81 5.43
CA ALA A 68 39.01 18.98 5.48
C ALA A 68 39.02 19.61 6.88
N GLU A 69 40.15 20.25 7.22
CA GLU A 69 40.37 20.92 8.48
C GLU A 69 40.66 22.40 8.28
N PHE A 70 40.11 23.22 9.18
CA PHE A 70 40.30 24.67 9.21
C PHE A 70 40.60 25.15 10.63
N SER A 71 41.34 26.24 10.72
CA SER A 71 41.59 26.93 12.00
C SER A 71 40.38 27.73 12.50
N SER A 72 39.37 27.94 11.64
CA SER A 72 38.17 28.74 11.93
C SER A 72 36.92 28.18 11.27
N ALA A 73 35.83 28.07 12.02
CA ALA A 73 34.52 27.71 11.47
C ALA A 73 33.99 28.75 10.45
N VAL A 74 34.33 30.02 10.63
CA VAL A 74 33.96 31.08 9.69
C VAL A 74 34.56 30.79 8.31
N GLU A 75 35.83 30.42 8.28
CA GLU A 75 36.53 30.09 7.03
C GLU A 75 36.05 28.75 6.45
N ALA A 76 35.73 27.75 7.28
CA ALA A 76 35.14 26.50 6.83
C ALA A 76 33.79 26.72 6.14
N VAL A 77 32.90 27.54 6.72
CA VAL A 77 31.60 27.86 6.12
C VAL A 77 31.77 28.68 4.82
N ARG A 78 32.69 29.66 4.80
CA ARG A 78 32.97 30.43 3.58
C ARG A 78 33.49 29.54 2.44
N ALA A 79 34.39 28.62 2.73
CA ALA A 79 34.89 27.65 1.76
C ALA A 79 33.76 26.75 1.24
N ALA A 80 32.89 26.24 2.14
CA ALA A 80 31.76 25.41 1.77
C ALA A 80 30.77 26.14 0.85
N VAL A 81 30.40 27.36 1.19
CA VAL A 81 29.52 28.20 0.34
C VAL A 81 30.15 28.44 -1.02
N LEU A 82 31.44 28.77 -1.07
CA LEU A 82 32.16 29.06 -2.30
C LEU A 82 32.20 27.86 -3.24
N PHE A 83 32.58 26.66 -2.77
CA PHE A 83 32.65 25.50 -3.64
C PHE A 83 31.26 24.97 -4.01
N GLN A 84 30.25 25.02 -3.13
CA GLN A 84 28.88 24.63 -3.48
C GLN A 84 28.30 25.52 -4.58
N THR A 85 28.52 26.83 -4.51
CA THR A 85 28.11 27.77 -5.56
C THR A 85 28.84 27.43 -6.88
N ARG A 86 30.15 27.20 -6.83
CA ARG A 86 30.95 26.88 -8.02
C ARG A 86 30.55 25.53 -8.65
N ILE A 87 30.32 24.51 -7.87
CA ILE A 87 29.84 23.19 -8.33
C ILE A 87 28.51 23.35 -9.04
N HIS A 88 27.60 24.15 -8.50
CA HIS A 88 26.32 24.39 -9.16
C HIS A 88 26.50 25.08 -10.51
N GLU A 89 27.33 26.12 -10.60
CA GLU A 89 27.61 26.79 -11.88
C GLU A 89 28.15 25.80 -12.94
N LEU A 90 29.03 24.89 -12.51
CA LEU A 90 29.65 23.88 -13.38
C LEU A 90 28.68 22.76 -13.78
N THR A 91 27.60 22.53 -13.01
CA THR A 91 26.67 21.41 -13.21
C THR A 91 25.26 21.86 -13.63
N ILE A 92 25.00 23.16 -13.83
CA ILE A 92 23.68 23.70 -14.14
C ILE A 92 23.09 23.18 -15.46
N GLY A 93 23.94 22.79 -16.41
CA GLY A 93 23.55 22.23 -17.70
C GLY A 93 23.33 20.70 -17.70
N ASP A 94 23.57 20.03 -16.59
CA ASP A 94 23.43 18.59 -16.50
C ASP A 94 21.96 18.18 -16.30
N VAL A 95 21.61 17.01 -16.85
CA VAL A 95 20.34 16.36 -16.55
C VAL A 95 20.29 16.06 -15.06
N GLU A 96 19.15 16.33 -14.41
CA GLU A 96 18.98 16.26 -12.95
C GLU A 96 19.45 14.92 -12.37
N ASP A 97 19.15 13.79 -13.03
CA ASP A 97 19.57 12.44 -12.63
C ASP A 97 21.08 12.16 -12.73
N ARG A 98 21.85 13.02 -13.41
CA ARG A 98 23.31 12.90 -13.60
C ARG A 98 24.10 14.03 -12.95
N ARG A 99 23.43 14.92 -12.22
CA ARG A 99 24.07 16.04 -11.54
C ARG A 99 24.78 15.57 -10.28
N LEU A 100 26.08 15.88 -10.17
CA LEU A 100 26.84 15.69 -8.94
C LEU A 100 26.55 16.86 -7.98
N ALA A 101 26.14 16.55 -6.75
CA ALA A 101 25.88 17.52 -5.70
C ALA A 101 26.49 17.00 -4.38
N PHE A 102 27.28 17.85 -3.70
CA PHE A 102 27.87 17.49 -2.42
C PHE A 102 26.92 17.80 -1.27
N ARG A 103 26.95 16.96 -0.23
CA ARG A 103 26.44 17.27 1.10
C ARG A 103 27.59 17.67 1.97
N VAL A 104 27.43 18.65 2.82
CA VAL A 104 28.52 19.19 3.64
C VAL A 104 28.08 19.27 5.10
N GLY A 105 28.89 18.72 6.00
CA GLY A 105 28.74 18.83 7.45
C GLY A 105 29.90 19.57 8.08
N ILE A 106 29.66 20.56 8.93
CA ILE A 106 30.70 21.34 9.61
C ILE A 106 30.49 21.31 11.12
N ASN A 107 31.54 20.96 11.85
CA ASN A 107 31.56 20.98 13.31
C ASN A 107 32.86 21.60 13.85
N ILE A 108 32.83 22.10 15.07
CA ILE A 108 34.02 22.48 15.85
C ILE A 108 34.19 21.45 16.96
N GLY A 109 35.37 20.90 17.06
CA GLY A 109 35.65 19.92 18.10
C GLY A 109 37.13 19.67 18.31
N ASP A 110 37.45 19.01 19.40
CA ASP A 110 38.80 18.53 19.72
C ASP A 110 39.14 17.35 18.81
N VAL A 111 40.30 17.42 18.16
CA VAL A 111 40.78 16.36 17.26
C VAL A 111 42.13 15.84 17.71
N ILE A 112 42.36 14.56 17.55
CA ILE A 112 43.63 13.89 17.63
C ILE A 112 44.28 13.97 16.25
N VAL A 113 45.49 14.48 16.20
CA VAL A 113 46.22 14.69 14.94
C VAL A 113 47.22 13.58 14.74
N GLU A 114 47.13 12.92 13.60
CA GLU A 114 48.14 11.97 13.09
C GLU A 114 48.76 12.50 11.78
N PRO A 115 49.87 11.97 11.30
CA PRO A 115 50.61 12.54 10.15
C PRO A 115 49.78 12.72 8.87
N HIS A 116 48.69 11.92 8.71
CA HIS A 116 47.85 11.93 7.49
C HIS A 116 46.37 11.77 7.80
N ASP A 117 45.95 11.94 9.07
CA ASP A 117 44.53 11.81 9.44
C ASP A 117 44.22 12.58 10.73
N ILE A 118 42.93 12.83 10.96
CA ILE A 118 42.42 13.38 12.21
C ILE A 118 41.28 12.49 12.75
N PHE A 119 41.26 12.33 14.08
CA PHE A 119 40.28 11.47 14.77
C PHE A 119 39.62 12.21 15.93
N GLY A 120 38.46 11.75 16.33
CA GLY A 120 37.73 12.23 17.52
C GLY A 120 36.25 12.41 17.28
N ASP A 121 35.52 12.67 18.37
CA ASP A 121 34.06 12.89 18.31
C ASP A 121 33.70 14.06 17.39
N GLY A 122 34.56 15.08 17.32
CA GLY A 122 34.38 16.23 16.44
C GLY A 122 34.28 15.83 14.96
N VAL A 123 35.10 14.88 14.52
CA VAL A 123 35.10 14.34 13.14
C VAL A 123 33.83 13.54 12.89
N ASN A 124 33.44 12.69 13.84
CA ASN A 124 32.24 11.89 13.75
C ASN A 124 30.98 12.77 13.64
N ILE A 125 30.91 13.85 14.42
CA ILE A 125 29.81 14.81 14.37
C ILE A 125 29.75 15.48 13.00
N ALA A 126 30.86 15.94 12.43
CA ALA A 126 30.91 16.55 11.10
C ALA A 126 30.39 15.59 10.02
N ALA A 127 30.83 14.33 10.04
CA ALA A 127 30.36 13.30 9.11
C ALA A 127 28.86 12.97 9.28
N ARG A 128 28.33 13.04 10.50
CA ARG A 128 26.89 12.86 10.72
C ARG A 128 26.05 14.07 10.28
N LEU A 129 26.58 15.29 10.45
CA LEU A 129 25.95 16.50 9.95
C LEU A 129 25.92 16.55 8.42
N GLU A 130 26.99 16.06 7.78
CA GLU A 130 27.03 15.86 6.32
C GLU A 130 25.90 14.93 5.87
N GLY A 131 25.71 13.77 6.53
CA GLY A 131 24.66 12.81 6.22
C GLY A 131 23.22 13.36 6.35
N ILE A 132 22.99 14.44 7.10
CA ILE A 132 21.68 15.11 7.21
C ILE A 132 21.55 16.36 6.33
N ALA A 133 22.61 16.78 5.66
CA ALA A 133 22.56 17.89 4.72
C ALA A 133 21.81 17.48 3.43
N GLU A 134 21.04 18.40 2.87
CA GLU A 134 20.42 18.21 1.55
C GLU A 134 21.51 18.18 0.45
N PRO A 135 21.26 17.54 -0.70
CA PRO A 135 22.17 17.62 -1.85
C PRO A 135 22.42 19.08 -2.26
N GLY A 136 23.67 19.49 -2.32
CA GLY A 136 24.06 20.88 -2.53
C GLY A 136 23.99 21.76 -1.27
N GLY A 137 23.59 21.21 -0.11
CA GLY A 137 23.41 21.93 1.14
C GLY A 137 24.60 21.82 2.10
N ILE A 138 24.57 22.65 3.14
CA ILE A 138 25.58 22.71 4.20
C ILE A 138 24.86 22.66 5.55
N CYS A 139 25.24 21.74 6.42
CA CYS A 139 24.71 21.59 7.77
C CYS A 139 25.81 21.84 8.80
N ILE A 140 25.54 22.65 9.82
CA ILE A 140 26.54 22.99 10.85
C ILE A 140 26.02 22.68 12.26
N SER A 141 26.90 22.31 13.18
CA SER A 141 26.56 22.15 14.59
C SER A 141 26.28 23.50 15.28
N SER A 142 25.57 23.47 16.43
CA SER A 142 25.38 24.67 17.27
C SER A 142 26.71 25.29 17.68
N ALA A 143 27.75 24.50 17.96
CA ALA A 143 29.09 24.98 18.27
C ALA A 143 29.70 25.79 17.11
N ALA A 144 29.52 25.33 15.89
CA ALA A 144 29.94 26.05 14.69
C ALA A 144 29.05 27.29 14.44
N TYR A 145 27.72 27.17 14.59
CA TYR A 145 26.79 28.27 14.44
C TYR A 145 27.11 29.46 15.35
N ASP A 146 27.40 29.21 16.62
CA ASP A 146 27.75 30.27 17.57
C ASP A 146 29.02 31.07 17.18
N GLN A 147 29.93 30.44 16.44
CA GLN A 147 31.14 31.07 15.91
C GLN A 147 30.92 31.86 14.62
N VAL A 148 29.94 31.47 13.78
CA VAL A 148 29.77 32.01 12.42
C VAL A 148 28.64 33.03 12.30
N ARG A 149 27.65 32.99 13.18
CA ARG A 149 26.52 33.95 13.13
C ARG A 149 26.99 35.40 13.20
N GLY A 150 26.49 36.21 12.28
CA GLY A 150 26.88 37.63 12.16
C GLY A 150 28.26 37.88 11.57
N LYS A 151 29.02 36.82 11.15
CA LYS A 151 30.37 36.96 10.57
C LYS A 151 30.43 36.42 9.12
N VAL A 152 29.41 35.73 8.67
CA VAL A 152 29.27 35.26 7.29
C VAL A 152 27.97 35.80 6.73
N ALA A 153 27.97 36.26 5.46
CA ALA A 153 26.81 36.84 4.79
C ALA A 153 25.88 35.71 4.26
N VAL A 154 25.34 34.90 5.17
CA VAL A 154 24.37 33.82 4.90
C VAL A 154 23.29 33.82 5.97
N GLU A 155 22.15 33.25 5.63
CA GLU A 155 21.09 32.98 6.59
C GLU A 155 21.20 31.57 7.14
N PHE A 156 20.61 31.31 8.30
CA PHE A 156 20.64 30.00 8.94
C PHE A 156 19.21 29.57 9.29
N ALA A 157 18.88 28.32 8.98
CA ALA A 157 17.64 27.69 9.45
C ALA A 157 17.96 26.70 10.57
N ASP A 158 17.26 26.82 11.69
CA ASP A 158 17.40 25.92 12.83
C ASP A 158 16.72 24.58 12.52
N LEU A 159 17.50 23.51 12.51
CA LEU A 159 17.00 22.15 12.29
C LEU A 159 16.62 21.44 13.61
N GLY A 160 16.76 22.11 14.76
CA GLY A 160 16.51 21.53 16.07
C GLY A 160 17.55 20.51 16.51
N ASP A 161 17.25 19.79 17.59
CA ASP A 161 18.11 18.75 18.16
C ASP A 161 18.05 17.49 17.31
N GLN A 162 19.23 17.03 16.82
CA GLN A 162 19.37 15.86 15.96
C GLN A 162 19.98 14.70 16.75
N GLU A 163 19.28 13.56 16.78
CA GLU A 163 19.85 12.30 17.29
C GLU A 163 20.75 11.69 16.23
N LEU A 164 22.07 11.80 16.43
CA LEU A 164 23.05 11.31 15.48
C LEU A 164 23.56 9.92 15.89
N LYS A 165 23.65 8.99 14.95
CA LYS A 165 24.06 7.60 15.21
C LYS A 165 25.43 7.56 15.91
N ASN A 166 25.51 6.85 17.05
CA ASN A 166 26.72 6.70 17.90
C ASN A 166 27.22 8.00 18.54
N ILE A 167 26.41 9.05 18.63
CA ILE A 167 26.69 10.27 19.42
C ILE A 167 25.78 10.24 20.64
N ALA A 168 26.38 10.30 21.83
CA ALA A 168 25.68 10.09 23.10
C ALA A 168 24.64 11.16 23.46
N ARG A 169 24.72 12.35 22.86
CA ARG A 169 23.81 13.47 23.13
C ARG A 169 23.28 14.03 21.82
N PRO A 170 22.01 14.48 21.78
CA PRO A 170 21.49 15.20 20.62
C PRO A 170 22.33 16.44 20.32
N ILE A 171 22.58 16.69 19.05
CA ILE A 171 23.32 17.85 18.55
C ILE A 171 22.35 18.79 17.85
N ARG A 172 22.22 20.02 18.32
CA ARG A 172 21.44 21.02 17.61
C ARG A 172 22.17 21.45 16.34
N ALA A 173 21.47 21.35 15.22
CA ALA A 173 22.02 21.58 13.89
C ALA A 173 21.34 22.75 13.18
N PHE A 174 22.06 23.38 12.25
CA PHE A 174 21.59 24.51 11.46
C PHE A 174 21.94 24.29 9.98
N ALA A 175 20.97 24.51 9.08
CA ALA A 175 21.26 24.58 7.66
C ALA A 175 21.73 25.99 7.27
N VAL A 176 22.75 26.06 6.41
CA VAL A 176 23.24 27.32 5.85
C VAL A 176 22.47 27.62 4.57
N ILE A 177 21.77 28.76 4.52
CA ILE A 177 21.04 29.24 3.36
C ILE A 177 21.94 30.17 2.55
N HIS A 178 22.27 29.78 1.31
CA HIS A 178 23.10 30.56 0.40
C HIS A 178 22.51 30.49 -1.03
N ASP A 179 22.54 31.57 -1.76
CA ASP A 179 22.02 31.68 -3.15
C ASP A 179 20.60 31.11 -3.35
N GLY A 180 19.72 31.30 -2.35
CA GLY A 180 18.37 30.72 -2.34
C GLY A 180 18.33 29.21 -2.08
N ARG A 181 19.49 28.60 -1.78
CA ARG A 181 19.63 27.18 -1.43
C ARG A 181 19.80 27.01 0.07
N GLY A 182 19.49 25.84 0.57
CA GLY A 182 19.47 25.60 2.01
C GLY A 182 18.26 26.23 2.69
N VAL A 183 17.28 26.74 1.90
CA VAL A 183 15.95 26.99 2.45
C VAL A 183 15.41 25.62 2.82
N PRO A 184 15.30 25.29 4.12
CA PRO A 184 14.59 24.09 4.48
C PRO A 184 13.20 24.30 3.91
N THR A 185 12.77 23.45 3.00
CA THR A 185 11.35 23.25 2.79
C THR A 185 10.81 22.99 4.18
N GLN A 186 10.04 23.94 4.76
CA GLN A 186 9.69 24.07 6.17
C GLN A 186 9.91 22.78 6.94
N ALA A 187 10.98 22.72 7.71
CA ALA A 187 11.29 21.57 8.53
C ALA A 187 10.30 21.49 9.70
N GLY A 188 9.21 20.82 9.45
CA GLY A 188 8.86 19.72 10.31
C GLY A 188 10.03 18.74 10.22
N GLY A 189 10.45 18.17 11.37
CA GLY A 189 11.59 17.27 11.48
C GLY A 189 11.68 16.30 10.31
N LYS A 190 12.90 15.86 9.92
CA LYS A 190 13.10 14.92 8.80
C LYS A 190 11.86 14.06 8.68
N GLN A 191 10.96 14.40 7.80
CA GLN A 191 10.10 13.41 7.24
C GLN A 191 11.08 12.55 6.42
N ILE A 192 11.58 11.50 7.05
CA ILE A 192 11.84 10.26 6.33
C ILE A 192 10.64 10.19 5.41
N PRO A 193 10.78 10.23 4.06
CA PRO A 193 9.60 10.22 3.19
C PRO A 193 8.68 9.17 3.79
N MET A 194 7.49 9.60 4.23
CA MET A 194 6.63 8.66 4.96
C MET A 194 6.59 7.38 4.13
N PRO A 195 6.78 6.21 4.73
CA PRO A 195 6.72 4.97 3.97
C PRO A 195 5.47 5.00 3.09
N PRO A 196 5.50 4.51 1.84
CA PRO A 196 4.34 4.56 0.96
C PRO A 196 3.10 4.08 1.71
N PRO A 197 1.93 4.70 1.52
CA PRO A 197 0.68 4.10 1.95
C PRO A 197 0.64 2.65 1.47
N LEU A 198 0.05 1.74 2.22
CA LEU A 198 -0.01 0.31 1.89
C LEU A 198 1.37 -0.36 1.74
N SER A 199 2.38 0.13 2.46
CA SER A 199 3.70 -0.50 2.52
C SER A 199 3.77 -1.54 3.63
N ILE A 200 4.34 -2.73 3.30
CA ILE A 200 4.31 -3.90 4.17
C ILE A 200 5.54 -4.78 4.00
N VAL A 201 5.98 -5.40 5.08
CA VAL A 201 6.92 -6.51 5.06
C VAL A 201 6.29 -7.73 5.74
N VAL A 202 6.47 -8.89 5.15
CA VAL A 202 6.12 -10.19 5.76
C VAL A 202 7.40 -10.75 6.36
N LEU A 203 7.48 -10.78 7.69
CA LEU A 203 8.61 -11.41 8.38
C LEU A 203 8.54 -12.93 8.27
N PRO A 204 9.70 -13.62 8.25
CA PRO A 204 9.72 -15.08 8.28
C PRO A 204 8.95 -15.63 9.47
N PHE A 205 8.00 -16.51 9.20
CA PHE A 205 7.16 -17.08 10.25
C PHE A 205 7.98 -17.98 11.18
N ALA A 206 7.78 -17.82 12.48
CA ALA A 206 8.50 -18.58 13.49
C ALA A 206 7.96 -20.02 13.59
N ASN A 207 8.85 -21.00 13.52
CA ASN A 207 8.52 -22.40 13.83
C ASN A 207 8.63 -22.64 15.34
N ILE A 208 7.49 -22.78 16.03
CA ILE A 208 7.47 -23.00 17.49
C ILE A 208 7.73 -24.47 17.85
N GLY A 209 7.54 -25.40 16.92
CA GLY A 209 7.67 -26.84 17.17
C GLY A 209 9.09 -27.40 17.02
N GLY A 210 10.00 -26.69 16.39
CA GLY A 210 11.38 -27.11 16.15
C GLY A 210 11.58 -28.26 15.14
N ASP A 211 10.53 -28.69 14.45
CA ASP A 211 10.55 -29.74 13.43
C ASP A 211 10.97 -29.15 12.07
N ALA A 212 11.90 -29.82 11.39
CA ALA A 212 12.43 -29.36 10.08
C ALA A 212 11.36 -29.29 8.96
N GLU A 213 10.36 -30.19 8.96
CA GLU A 213 9.25 -30.13 7.99
C GLU A 213 8.39 -28.88 8.19
N GLN A 214 8.21 -28.46 9.45
CA GLN A 214 7.47 -27.23 9.78
C GLN A 214 8.26 -25.97 9.41
N GLU A 215 9.59 -26.04 9.42
CA GLU A 215 10.44 -24.91 8.99
C GLU A 215 10.21 -24.62 7.50
N HIS A 216 10.23 -25.67 6.67
CA HIS A 216 9.94 -25.52 5.24
C HIS A 216 8.51 -24.99 4.98
N PHE A 217 7.54 -25.44 5.78
CA PHE A 217 6.17 -24.94 5.66
C PHE A 217 6.08 -23.46 6.06
N ALA A 218 6.70 -23.06 7.16
CA ALA A 218 6.72 -21.67 7.62
C ALA A 218 7.37 -20.74 6.57
N ASP A 219 8.48 -21.19 5.99
CA ASP A 219 9.17 -20.47 4.91
C ASP A 219 8.29 -20.39 3.65
N GLY A 220 7.63 -21.48 3.27
CA GLY A 220 6.71 -21.54 2.13
C GLY A 220 5.51 -20.62 2.28
N VAL A 221 4.87 -20.58 3.46
CA VAL A 221 3.78 -19.64 3.76
C VAL A 221 4.26 -18.19 3.65
N THR A 222 5.44 -17.87 4.21
CA THR A 222 6.02 -16.53 4.14
C THR A 222 6.27 -16.10 2.69
N GLU A 223 6.84 -16.99 1.88
CA GLU A 223 7.14 -16.73 0.47
C GLU A 223 5.88 -16.55 -0.36
N SER A 224 4.93 -17.48 -0.25
CA SER A 224 3.67 -17.42 -0.99
C SER A 224 2.86 -16.18 -0.60
N LEU A 225 2.77 -15.83 0.70
CA LEU A 225 2.09 -14.63 1.16
C LEU A 225 2.76 -13.36 0.62
N THR A 226 4.09 -13.28 0.64
CA THR A 226 4.83 -12.15 0.07
C THR A 226 4.54 -11.99 -1.43
N THR A 227 4.51 -13.10 -2.17
CA THR A 227 4.22 -13.13 -3.61
C THR A 227 2.79 -12.65 -3.88
N ASP A 228 1.81 -13.22 -3.17
CA ASP A 228 0.39 -12.88 -3.37
C ASP A 228 0.09 -11.42 -3.03
N LEU A 229 0.68 -10.90 -1.95
CA LEU A 229 0.55 -9.48 -1.59
C LEU A 229 1.19 -8.56 -2.65
N SER A 230 2.27 -9.01 -3.30
CA SER A 230 2.94 -8.25 -4.36
C SER A 230 2.12 -8.15 -5.66
N CYS A 231 1.13 -9.03 -5.86
CA CYS A 231 0.21 -8.96 -7.00
C CYS A 231 -0.89 -7.90 -6.81
N ILE A 232 -1.06 -7.37 -5.59
CA ILE A 232 -2.10 -6.36 -5.31
C ILE A 232 -1.63 -5.00 -5.80
N SER A 233 -2.38 -4.39 -6.72
CA SER A 233 -2.07 -3.06 -7.24
C SER A 233 -2.02 -2.01 -6.12
N GLY A 234 -1.07 -1.08 -6.22
CA GLY A 234 -0.89 0.00 -5.25
C GLY A 234 -0.19 -0.41 -3.95
N TRP A 235 0.20 -1.68 -3.78
CA TRP A 235 0.92 -2.14 -2.60
C TRP A 235 2.43 -2.11 -2.81
N PHE A 236 3.14 -1.67 -1.77
CA PHE A 236 4.60 -1.73 -1.71
C PHE A 236 5.01 -2.85 -0.76
N VAL A 237 5.42 -3.99 -1.31
CA VAL A 237 5.79 -5.18 -0.55
C VAL A 237 7.30 -5.37 -0.58
N ILE A 238 7.91 -5.52 0.58
CA ILE A 238 9.36 -5.78 0.69
C ILE A 238 9.66 -7.19 0.18
N ALA A 239 10.67 -7.27 -0.67
CA ALA A 239 11.11 -8.53 -1.25
C ALA A 239 11.52 -9.56 -0.18
N ARG A 240 11.17 -10.85 -0.41
CA ARG A 240 11.45 -11.98 0.47
C ARG A 240 12.91 -12.00 0.97
N ASN A 241 13.88 -11.85 0.07
CA ASN A 241 15.30 -11.94 0.42
C ASN A 241 15.71 -10.94 1.50
N ILE A 242 15.13 -9.74 1.49
CA ILE A 242 15.39 -8.71 2.51
C ILE A 242 14.76 -9.13 3.84
N ALA A 243 13.50 -9.57 3.84
CA ALA A 243 12.80 -10.03 5.05
C ALA A 243 13.53 -11.22 5.70
N PHE A 244 14.04 -12.17 4.92
CA PHE A 244 14.74 -13.36 5.40
C PHE A 244 16.09 -13.05 6.06
N THR A 245 16.69 -11.88 5.86
CA THR A 245 17.89 -11.45 6.63
C THR A 245 17.58 -11.26 8.12
N LEU A 246 16.31 -11.14 8.47
CA LEU A 246 15.81 -10.99 9.84
C LEU A 246 15.42 -12.32 10.49
N LYS A 247 15.47 -13.44 9.76
CA LYS A 247 15.09 -14.77 10.26
C LYS A 247 15.89 -15.16 11.50
N GLY A 248 15.18 -15.60 12.55
CA GLY A 248 15.79 -16.04 13.80
C GLY A 248 16.37 -14.92 14.69
N LYS A 249 16.20 -13.66 14.31
CA LYS A 249 16.60 -12.50 15.13
C LYS A 249 15.42 -12.01 15.95
N ALA A 250 15.69 -11.58 17.19
CA ALA A 250 14.71 -10.79 17.94
C ALA A 250 14.68 -9.37 17.32
N VAL A 251 13.62 -9.04 16.64
CA VAL A 251 13.49 -7.76 15.95
C VAL A 251 12.48 -6.86 16.65
N ASP A 252 12.84 -5.59 16.81
CA ASP A 252 11.88 -4.55 17.18
C ASP A 252 11.12 -4.11 15.91
N VAL A 253 9.81 -4.31 15.89
CA VAL A 253 8.93 -3.97 14.77
C VAL A 253 9.08 -2.50 14.35
N LYS A 254 9.27 -1.59 15.31
CA LYS A 254 9.50 -0.17 15.03
C LYS A 254 10.86 0.07 14.34
N GLN A 255 11.85 -0.71 14.71
CA GLN A 255 13.17 -0.66 14.05
C GLN A 255 13.08 -1.22 12.62
N VAL A 256 12.42 -2.36 12.43
CA VAL A 256 12.18 -2.96 11.10
C VAL A 256 11.51 -1.97 10.16
N GLY A 257 10.45 -1.29 10.63
CA GLY A 257 9.75 -0.31 9.81
C GLY A 257 10.60 0.88 9.39
N ARG A 258 11.46 1.36 10.27
CA ARG A 258 12.41 2.43 9.95
C ARG A 258 13.49 1.97 8.96
N GLU A 259 14.05 0.77 9.16
CA GLU A 259 15.12 0.23 8.32
C GLU A 259 14.63 -0.14 6.92
N LEU A 260 13.43 -0.73 6.81
CA LEU A 260 12.85 -1.18 5.56
C LEU A 260 11.89 -0.17 4.92
N HIS A 261 11.65 0.96 5.59
CA HIS A 261 10.79 2.03 5.10
C HIS A 261 9.35 1.56 4.81
N VAL A 262 8.77 0.81 5.75
CA VAL A 262 7.40 0.30 5.67
C VAL A 262 6.56 0.75 6.86
N ARG A 263 5.23 0.88 6.65
CA ARG A 263 4.28 1.24 7.71
C ARG A 263 3.76 0.05 8.49
N ASN A 264 3.78 -1.13 7.88
CA ASN A 264 3.13 -2.31 8.44
C ASN A 264 4.05 -3.53 8.36
N VAL A 265 3.94 -4.37 9.38
CA VAL A 265 4.66 -5.63 9.48
C VAL A 265 3.65 -6.75 9.68
N VAL A 266 3.80 -7.82 8.90
CA VAL A 266 3.15 -9.10 9.16
C VAL A 266 4.15 -10.01 9.85
N GLU A 267 3.77 -10.54 10.99
CA GLU A 267 4.52 -11.61 11.65
C GLU A 267 3.61 -12.79 11.94
N GLY A 268 4.18 -13.95 12.09
CA GLY A 268 3.41 -15.14 12.37
C GLY A 268 4.25 -16.26 12.93
N SER A 269 3.53 -17.31 13.39
CA SER A 269 4.13 -18.52 13.90
C SER A 269 3.38 -19.76 13.47
N VAL A 270 4.12 -20.84 13.27
CA VAL A 270 3.62 -22.17 12.93
C VAL A 270 3.89 -23.11 14.08
N GLN A 271 2.89 -23.89 14.47
CA GLN A 271 2.99 -24.91 15.50
C GLN A 271 2.23 -26.17 15.07
N ARG A 272 2.87 -27.33 15.15
CA ARG A 272 2.22 -28.63 14.96
C ARG A 272 1.84 -29.25 16.31
N GLY A 273 0.60 -29.73 16.39
CA GLY A 273 0.09 -30.49 17.53
C GLY A 273 -0.56 -31.78 17.06
N GLY A 274 0.20 -32.89 17.03
CA GLY A 274 -0.28 -34.16 16.49
C GLY A 274 -0.62 -34.08 14.99
N ASN A 275 -1.88 -34.33 14.62
CA ASN A 275 -2.37 -34.25 13.23
C ASN A 275 -2.96 -32.88 12.87
N ARG A 276 -2.68 -31.83 13.64
CA ARG A 276 -3.16 -30.46 13.38
C ARG A 276 -2.01 -29.49 13.28
N LEU A 277 -2.14 -28.55 12.38
CA LEU A 277 -1.24 -27.41 12.22
C LEU A 277 -1.98 -26.15 12.64
N ARG A 278 -1.33 -25.37 13.50
CA ARG A 278 -1.80 -24.07 13.94
C ARG A 278 -0.90 -22.99 13.40
N LEU A 279 -1.50 -22.01 12.73
CA LEU A 279 -0.84 -20.82 12.25
C LEU A 279 -1.44 -19.62 12.97
N ASN A 280 -0.62 -18.79 13.61
CA ASN A 280 -1.03 -17.50 14.12
C ASN A 280 -0.39 -16.42 13.22
N VAL A 281 -1.16 -15.39 12.89
CA VAL A 281 -0.69 -14.28 12.05
C VAL A 281 -1.18 -12.97 12.64
N GLN A 282 -0.33 -11.95 12.61
CA GLN A 282 -0.61 -10.64 13.16
C GLN A 282 -0.14 -9.56 12.16
N LEU A 283 -0.95 -8.51 12.02
CA LEU A 283 -0.61 -7.28 11.31
C LEU A 283 -0.33 -6.20 12.35
N ILE A 284 0.83 -5.60 12.28
CA ILE A 284 1.31 -4.63 13.27
C ILE A 284 1.62 -3.31 12.57
N ASP A 285 1.12 -2.25 13.15
CA ASP A 285 1.47 -0.88 12.81
C ASP A 285 2.85 -0.54 13.36
N VAL A 286 3.76 -0.16 12.50
CA VAL A 286 5.15 0.11 12.86
C VAL A 286 5.31 1.35 13.74
N GLU A 287 4.53 2.39 13.49
CA GLU A 287 4.64 3.66 14.21
C GLU A 287 4.21 3.52 15.67
N THR A 288 3.05 2.92 15.87
CA THR A 288 2.46 2.76 17.21
C THR A 288 2.88 1.47 17.92
N GLY A 289 3.27 0.43 17.17
CA GLY A 289 3.47 -0.93 17.67
C GLY A 289 2.16 -1.65 18.01
N LYS A 290 1.00 -1.13 17.58
CA LYS A 290 -0.31 -1.75 17.84
C LYS A 290 -0.60 -2.86 16.86
N HIS A 291 -1.20 -3.94 17.36
CA HIS A 291 -1.77 -4.97 16.50
C HIS A 291 -3.04 -4.43 15.85
N LEU A 292 -3.02 -4.28 14.53
CA LEU A 292 -4.18 -3.86 13.74
C LEU A 292 -5.14 -5.03 13.54
N TRP A 293 -4.59 -6.24 13.43
CA TRP A 293 -5.34 -7.46 13.20
C TRP A 293 -4.53 -8.67 13.64
N ALA A 294 -5.24 -9.73 14.07
CA ALA A 294 -4.67 -11.04 14.34
C ALA A 294 -5.67 -12.14 14.00
N GLU A 295 -5.21 -13.23 13.41
CA GLU A 295 -6.03 -14.42 13.12
C GLU A 295 -5.26 -15.71 13.41
N ARG A 296 -6.01 -16.74 13.80
CA ARG A 296 -5.49 -18.08 14.06
C ARG A 296 -6.19 -19.09 13.16
N PHE A 297 -5.39 -19.83 12.42
CA PHE A 297 -5.83 -20.97 11.64
C PHE A 297 -5.47 -22.26 12.37
N ASP A 298 -6.38 -23.22 12.38
CA ASP A 298 -6.18 -24.53 13.01
C ASP A 298 -6.77 -25.58 12.07
N LYS A 299 -5.92 -26.32 11.36
CA LYS A 299 -6.30 -27.23 10.27
C LYS A 299 -5.64 -28.61 10.44
N PRO A 300 -6.26 -29.71 9.96
CA PRO A 300 -5.62 -31.03 9.86
C PRO A 300 -4.43 -30.99 8.90
N VAL A 301 -3.39 -31.78 9.14
CA VAL A 301 -2.14 -31.85 8.33
C VAL A 301 -2.32 -32.62 7.01
N ALA A 302 -3.50 -33.14 6.71
CA ALA A 302 -3.73 -34.12 5.62
C ALA A 302 -3.33 -33.66 4.21
N ASP A 303 -3.37 -32.33 3.91
CA ASP A 303 -2.96 -31.77 2.62
C ASP A 303 -2.25 -30.42 2.83
N LEU A 304 -0.93 -30.50 3.03
CA LEU A 304 -0.12 -29.34 3.44
C LEU A 304 -0.11 -28.24 2.36
N LEU A 305 -0.04 -28.60 1.08
CA LEU A 305 0.04 -27.64 -0.02
C LEU A 305 -1.31 -26.94 -0.28
N ASP A 306 -2.40 -27.70 -0.35
CA ASP A 306 -3.74 -27.12 -0.52
C ASP A 306 -4.12 -26.23 0.67
N MET A 307 -3.71 -26.62 1.87
CA MET A 307 -3.89 -25.83 3.08
C MET A 307 -3.06 -24.55 3.05
N GLN A 308 -1.82 -24.60 2.56
CA GLN A 308 -0.97 -23.43 2.40
C GLN A 308 -1.63 -22.40 1.48
N ASP A 309 -2.10 -22.83 0.32
CA ASP A 309 -2.76 -21.96 -0.66
C ASP A 309 -4.06 -21.34 -0.10
N GLU A 310 -4.89 -22.12 0.61
CA GLU A 310 -6.10 -21.59 1.27
C GLU A 310 -5.75 -20.54 2.33
N ILE A 311 -4.76 -20.83 3.19
CA ILE A 311 -4.35 -19.93 4.26
C ILE A 311 -3.79 -18.63 3.66
N VAL A 312 -2.88 -18.73 2.70
CA VAL A 312 -2.25 -17.57 2.07
C VAL A 312 -3.29 -16.68 1.39
N SER A 313 -4.21 -17.28 0.64
CA SER A 313 -5.29 -16.53 -0.04
C SER A 313 -6.21 -15.80 0.96
N ARG A 314 -6.58 -16.47 2.05
CA ARG A 314 -7.40 -15.86 3.11
C ARG A 314 -6.66 -14.73 3.82
N LEU A 315 -5.36 -14.91 4.09
CA LEU A 315 -4.51 -13.87 4.67
C LEU A 315 -4.42 -12.65 3.75
N ALA A 316 -4.12 -12.85 2.48
CA ALA A 316 -4.01 -11.75 1.52
C ALA A 316 -5.31 -10.93 1.45
N ASN A 317 -6.47 -11.58 1.38
CA ASN A 317 -7.77 -10.90 1.39
C ASN A 317 -8.05 -10.17 2.71
N SER A 318 -7.80 -10.80 3.86
CA SER A 318 -7.99 -10.16 5.17
C SER A 318 -7.07 -8.96 5.37
N LEU A 319 -5.78 -9.11 5.02
CA LEU A 319 -4.80 -8.04 5.10
C LEU A 319 -5.15 -6.86 4.20
N ARG A 320 -5.63 -7.12 2.98
CA ARG A 320 -6.08 -6.07 2.06
C ARG A 320 -7.14 -5.17 2.68
N VAL A 321 -8.17 -5.77 3.27
CA VAL A 321 -9.27 -5.01 3.92
C VAL A 321 -8.74 -4.22 5.13
N GLN A 322 -7.98 -4.87 6.01
CA GLN A 322 -7.49 -4.24 7.26
C GLN A 322 -6.49 -3.12 7.00
N LEU A 323 -5.58 -3.32 6.05
CA LEU A 323 -4.57 -2.32 5.72
C LEU A 323 -5.21 -1.10 5.05
N THR A 324 -6.16 -1.31 4.14
CA THR A 324 -6.92 -0.22 3.51
C THR A 324 -7.68 0.59 4.57
N ALA A 325 -8.31 -0.06 5.54
CA ALA A 325 -9.02 0.61 6.63
C ALA A 325 -8.07 1.41 7.54
N ALA A 326 -6.93 0.84 7.92
CA ALA A 326 -5.95 1.50 8.76
C ALA A 326 -5.35 2.76 8.07
N GLU A 327 -5.00 2.66 6.80
CA GLU A 327 -4.47 3.80 6.03
C GLU A 327 -5.54 4.88 5.77
N ALA A 328 -6.81 4.50 5.56
CA ALA A 328 -7.91 5.45 5.45
C ALA A 328 -8.06 6.28 6.73
N GLN A 329 -8.01 5.65 7.91
CA GLN A 329 -8.05 6.35 9.20
C GLN A 329 -6.88 7.32 9.36
N ARG A 330 -5.66 6.92 8.99
CA ARG A 330 -4.49 7.81 9.04
C ARG A 330 -4.64 9.02 8.14
N SER A 331 -5.18 8.83 6.95
CA SER A 331 -5.36 9.90 5.96
C SER A 331 -6.53 10.83 6.28
N GLU A 332 -7.47 10.45 7.16
CA GLU A 332 -8.69 11.20 7.46
C GLU A 332 -8.43 12.65 7.92
N HIS A 333 -7.35 12.86 8.65
CA HIS A 333 -6.95 14.17 9.19
C HIS A 333 -5.95 14.93 8.32
N VAL A 334 -5.59 14.41 7.15
CA VAL A 334 -4.66 15.09 6.23
C VAL A 334 -5.37 16.27 5.56
N LEU A 335 -4.87 17.50 5.77
CA LEU A 335 -5.45 18.72 5.23
C LEU A 335 -5.43 18.77 3.68
N ASN A 336 -4.36 18.27 3.07
CA ASN A 336 -4.19 18.19 1.62
C ASN A 336 -3.95 16.73 1.21
N PRO A 337 -5.00 15.92 1.04
CA PRO A 337 -4.86 14.52 0.67
C PRO A 337 -4.30 14.38 -0.76
N THR A 338 -3.42 13.41 -0.96
CA THR A 338 -2.96 13.01 -2.29
C THR A 338 -4.04 12.22 -3.04
N SER A 339 -3.86 12.00 -4.34
CA SER A 339 -4.74 11.13 -5.13
C SER A 339 -4.84 9.73 -4.51
N MET A 340 -3.71 9.15 -4.04
CA MET A 340 -3.68 7.84 -3.40
C MET A 340 -4.43 7.82 -2.05
N ASP A 341 -4.32 8.87 -1.22
CA ASP A 341 -5.09 8.96 0.03
C ASP A 341 -6.60 8.91 -0.23
N LEU A 342 -7.06 9.59 -1.29
CA LEU A 342 -8.47 9.58 -1.68
C LEU A 342 -8.90 8.21 -2.23
N VAL A 343 -8.05 7.53 -3.00
CA VAL A 343 -8.29 6.15 -3.47
C VAL A 343 -8.47 5.21 -2.27
N ILE A 344 -7.58 5.26 -1.30
CA ILE A 344 -7.63 4.43 -0.09
C ILE A 344 -8.91 4.70 0.71
N ARG A 345 -9.30 5.98 0.88
CA ARG A 345 -10.57 6.35 1.56
C ARG A 345 -11.78 5.82 0.81
N GLY A 346 -11.81 5.94 -0.52
CA GLY A 346 -12.88 5.43 -1.36
C GLY A 346 -13.07 3.91 -1.18
N TRP A 347 -11.99 3.14 -1.24
CA TRP A 347 -12.04 1.70 -1.02
C TRP A 347 -12.41 1.32 0.41
N ALA A 348 -11.94 2.04 1.42
CA ALA A 348 -12.34 1.79 2.82
C ALA A 348 -13.84 1.99 3.02
N LEU A 349 -14.44 3.01 2.41
CA LEU A 349 -15.90 3.24 2.44
C LEU A 349 -16.67 2.07 1.83
N LEU A 350 -16.26 1.57 0.66
CA LEU A 350 -16.90 0.44 -0.03
C LEU A 350 -16.74 -0.88 0.74
N ASN A 351 -15.55 -1.12 1.32
CA ASN A 351 -15.30 -2.33 2.10
C ASN A 351 -16.10 -2.38 3.42
N ASN A 352 -16.47 -1.22 3.96
CA ASN A 352 -17.20 -1.14 5.22
C ASN A 352 -18.71 -1.12 5.05
N SER A 353 -19.24 -0.63 3.93
CA SER A 353 -20.66 -0.46 3.75
C SER A 353 -21.05 -0.32 2.28
N THR A 354 -22.15 -1.02 1.91
CA THR A 354 -22.83 -0.86 0.61
C THR A 354 -24.04 0.08 0.69
N ALA A 355 -24.21 0.80 1.82
CA ALA A 355 -25.27 1.77 1.96
C ALA A 355 -25.12 2.93 0.94
N PRO A 356 -26.23 3.48 0.40
CA PRO A 356 -26.21 4.52 -0.64
C PRO A 356 -25.32 5.71 -0.32
N ASP A 357 -25.29 6.14 0.94
CA ASP A 357 -24.45 7.27 1.39
C ASP A 357 -22.94 6.94 1.36
N ALA A 358 -22.57 5.73 1.74
CA ALA A 358 -21.17 5.28 1.68
C ALA A 358 -20.69 5.17 0.23
N VAL A 359 -21.53 4.61 -0.64
CA VAL A 359 -21.24 4.48 -2.08
C VAL A 359 -21.07 5.86 -2.73
N ARG A 360 -21.92 6.84 -2.40
CA ARG A 360 -21.85 8.22 -2.90
C ARG A 360 -20.55 8.91 -2.45
N LYS A 361 -20.21 8.81 -1.15
CA LYS A 361 -18.96 9.35 -0.60
C LYS A 361 -17.73 8.70 -1.22
N ALA A 362 -17.78 7.40 -1.51
CA ALA A 362 -16.71 6.71 -2.22
C ALA A 362 -16.53 7.27 -3.64
N LEU A 363 -17.64 7.55 -4.38
CA LEU A 363 -17.58 8.20 -5.69
C LEU A 363 -16.88 9.56 -5.62
N GLU A 364 -17.27 10.40 -4.66
CA GLU A 364 -16.64 11.72 -4.44
C GLU A 364 -15.13 11.61 -4.19
N CYS A 365 -14.70 10.59 -3.43
CA CYS A 365 -13.28 10.34 -3.21
C CYS A 365 -12.56 9.99 -4.51
N PHE A 366 -13.08 9.06 -5.29
CA PHE A 366 -12.45 8.64 -6.54
C PHE A 366 -12.47 9.73 -7.62
N GLU A 367 -13.54 10.51 -7.72
CA GLU A 367 -13.61 11.64 -8.66
C GLU A 367 -12.57 12.72 -8.33
N ARG A 368 -12.44 13.06 -7.04
CA ARG A 368 -11.39 13.99 -6.60
C ARG A 368 -9.99 13.41 -6.82
N ALA A 369 -9.81 12.10 -6.64
CA ALA A 369 -8.54 11.44 -6.91
C ALA A 369 -8.15 11.55 -8.39
N VAL A 370 -9.10 11.34 -9.31
CA VAL A 370 -8.91 11.50 -10.76
C VAL A 370 -8.64 12.96 -11.13
N VAL A 371 -9.25 13.93 -10.45
CA VAL A 371 -8.97 15.37 -10.67
C VAL A 371 -7.54 15.72 -10.26
N LEU A 372 -7.04 15.18 -9.14
CA LEU A 372 -5.67 15.43 -8.67
C LEU A 372 -4.62 14.72 -9.54
N ASP A 373 -4.92 13.51 -9.99
CA ASP A 373 -4.05 12.73 -10.87
C ASP A 373 -4.90 11.97 -11.90
N PRO A 374 -5.09 12.54 -13.09
CA PRO A 374 -5.84 11.88 -14.17
C PRO A 374 -5.19 10.60 -14.69
N GLY A 375 -3.93 10.35 -14.35
CA GLY A 375 -3.18 9.13 -14.69
C GLY A 375 -3.36 7.99 -13.70
N ASN A 376 -3.96 8.24 -12.54
CA ASN A 376 -4.12 7.24 -11.49
C ASN A 376 -5.12 6.14 -11.87
N VAL A 377 -4.57 4.98 -12.23
CA VAL A 377 -5.37 3.81 -12.68
C VAL A 377 -6.27 3.30 -11.57
N ASP A 378 -5.79 3.24 -10.30
CA ASP A 378 -6.60 2.78 -9.17
C ASP A 378 -7.79 3.70 -8.90
N ALA A 379 -7.65 5.01 -9.12
CA ALA A 379 -8.75 5.97 -9.03
C ALA A 379 -9.81 5.75 -10.12
N LEU A 380 -9.39 5.49 -11.35
CA LEU A 380 -10.29 5.16 -12.47
C LEU A 380 -11.05 3.86 -12.20
N VAL A 381 -10.37 2.83 -11.71
CA VAL A 381 -10.98 1.53 -11.36
C VAL A 381 -11.94 1.69 -10.18
N GLY A 382 -11.58 2.45 -9.15
CA GLY A 382 -12.46 2.75 -8.03
C GLY A 382 -13.72 3.48 -8.46
N LYS A 383 -13.59 4.51 -9.30
CA LYS A 383 -14.72 5.24 -9.90
C LYS A 383 -15.62 4.30 -10.70
N ALA A 384 -15.05 3.43 -11.54
CA ALA A 384 -15.80 2.45 -12.31
C ALA A 384 -16.54 1.45 -11.41
N SER A 385 -15.91 0.99 -10.34
CA SER A 385 -16.53 0.09 -9.36
C SER A 385 -17.76 0.70 -8.72
N VAL A 386 -17.67 1.98 -8.32
CA VAL A 386 -18.83 2.69 -7.76
C VAL A 386 -19.93 2.84 -8.80
N HIS A 387 -19.61 3.21 -10.03
CA HIS A 387 -20.60 3.32 -11.10
C HIS A 387 -21.26 1.97 -11.39
N ASN A 388 -20.51 0.85 -11.35
CA ASN A 388 -21.08 -0.49 -11.49
C ASN A 388 -22.07 -0.80 -10.36
N ILE A 389 -21.72 -0.51 -9.10
CA ILE A 389 -22.62 -0.69 -7.95
C ILE A 389 -23.88 0.19 -8.08
N MET A 390 -23.74 1.43 -8.53
CA MET A 390 -24.87 2.34 -8.76
C MET A 390 -25.73 1.93 -9.97
N GLY A 391 -25.14 1.25 -10.94
CA GLY A 391 -25.80 0.65 -12.09
C GLY A 391 -26.63 -0.59 -11.74
N GLU A 392 -26.38 -1.20 -10.57
CA GLU A 392 -27.17 -2.31 -10.06
C GLU A 392 -28.62 -1.87 -9.76
N VAL A 393 -29.56 -2.84 -9.80
CA VAL A 393 -30.98 -2.64 -9.63
C VAL A 393 -31.38 -1.86 -8.35
N ILE A 394 -30.50 -1.80 -7.39
CA ILE A 394 -30.74 -1.29 -6.03
C ILE A 394 -30.72 0.25 -5.96
N MET A 395 -29.91 0.91 -6.81
CA MET A 395 -29.58 2.32 -6.60
C MET A 395 -30.34 3.32 -7.45
N GLY A 396 -31.12 2.91 -8.45
CA GLY A 396 -31.86 3.84 -9.28
C GLY A 396 -32.62 3.24 -10.46
N ASP A 397 -33.45 4.05 -11.12
CA ASP A 397 -34.26 3.63 -12.28
C ASP A 397 -33.49 3.77 -13.60
N ASP A 398 -32.54 4.72 -13.68
CA ASP A 398 -31.70 4.92 -14.87
C ASP A 398 -30.27 4.39 -14.61
N THR A 399 -30.04 3.16 -15.02
CA THR A 399 -28.74 2.47 -14.82
C THR A 399 -27.80 2.62 -16.02
N ALA A 400 -28.30 3.00 -17.18
CA ALA A 400 -27.52 3.05 -18.42
C ALA A 400 -26.34 4.06 -18.38
N PRO A 401 -26.47 5.28 -17.85
CA PRO A 401 -25.37 6.23 -17.74
C PRO A 401 -24.23 5.71 -16.85
N HIS A 402 -24.57 5.04 -15.74
CA HIS A 402 -23.58 4.48 -14.84
C HIS A 402 -22.78 3.35 -15.50
N ARG A 403 -23.44 2.43 -16.21
CA ARG A 403 -22.76 1.36 -16.95
C ARG A 403 -21.83 1.90 -18.03
N THR A 404 -22.28 2.91 -18.78
CA THR A 404 -21.44 3.58 -19.79
C THR A 404 -20.23 4.27 -19.16
N ALA A 405 -20.42 4.97 -18.04
CA ALA A 405 -19.34 5.63 -17.33
C ALA A 405 -18.32 4.62 -16.76
N ALA A 406 -18.80 3.48 -16.22
CA ALA A 406 -17.95 2.41 -15.72
C ALA A 406 -17.08 1.82 -16.86
N GLU A 407 -17.70 1.46 -17.99
CA GLU A 407 -17.00 0.86 -19.14
C GLU A 407 -15.96 1.83 -19.73
N ALA A 408 -16.28 3.13 -19.84
CA ALA A 408 -15.36 4.16 -20.32
C ALA A 408 -14.15 4.32 -19.39
N ALA A 409 -14.37 4.38 -18.07
CA ALA A 409 -13.29 4.51 -17.10
C ALA A 409 -12.38 3.27 -17.07
N LEU A 410 -12.95 2.06 -17.24
CA LEU A 410 -12.17 0.83 -17.30
C LEU A 410 -11.37 0.70 -18.60
N THR A 411 -11.93 1.17 -19.72
CA THR A 411 -11.21 1.21 -20.99
C THR A 411 -9.97 2.12 -20.89
N ASP A 412 -10.11 3.30 -20.28
CA ASP A 412 -8.98 4.19 -20.03
C ASP A 412 -7.98 3.53 -19.05
N ALA A 413 -8.44 2.96 -17.94
CA ALA A 413 -7.60 2.29 -16.97
C ALA A 413 -6.77 1.16 -17.59
N LEU A 414 -7.40 0.27 -18.37
CA LEU A 414 -6.73 -0.87 -19.02
C LEU A 414 -5.85 -0.45 -20.21
N SER A 415 -6.12 0.69 -20.84
CA SER A 415 -5.20 1.25 -21.86
C SER A 415 -3.86 1.68 -21.25
N ARG A 416 -3.86 2.11 -19.99
CA ARG A 416 -2.67 2.54 -19.23
C ARG A 416 -1.99 1.38 -18.52
N ASN A 417 -2.76 0.49 -17.92
CA ASN A 417 -2.25 -0.73 -17.26
C ASN A 417 -3.06 -1.95 -17.67
N PRO A 418 -2.66 -2.65 -18.74
CA PRO A 418 -3.34 -3.87 -19.22
C PRO A 418 -3.27 -5.07 -18.26
N GLN A 419 -2.42 -5.00 -17.23
CA GLN A 419 -2.26 -6.08 -16.23
C GLN A 419 -2.92 -5.73 -14.89
N HIS A 420 -3.90 -4.85 -14.88
CA HIS A 420 -4.59 -4.48 -13.65
C HIS A 420 -5.73 -5.45 -13.34
N ALA A 421 -5.50 -6.38 -12.42
CA ALA A 421 -6.42 -7.49 -12.12
C ALA A 421 -7.84 -7.01 -11.74
N LEU A 422 -7.93 -6.00 -10.85
CA LEU A 422 -9.23 -5.48 -10.41
C LEU A 422 -9.99 -4.77 -11.54
N ALA A 423 -9.29 -4.14 -12.50
CA ALA A 423 -9.93 -3.52 -13.66
C ALA A 423 -10.60 -4.57 -14.55
N HIS A 424 -9.95 -5.71 -14.80
CA HIS A 424 -10.54 -6.84 -15.52
C HIS A 424 -11.74 -7.41 -14.77
N LEU A 425 -11.65 -7.58 -13.45
CA LEU A 425 -12.79 -8.03 -12.64
C LEU A 425 -14.01 -7.13 -12.78
N VAL A 426 -13.82 -5.80 -12.61
CA VAL A 426 -14.93 -4.84 -12.68
C VAL A 426 -15.49 -4.75 -14.11
N LEU A 427 -14.64 -4.84 -15.14
CA LEU A 427 -15.07 -4.91 -16.53
C LEU A 427 -15.91 -6.16 -16.79
N GLY A 428 -15.52 -7.31 -16.22
CA GLY A 428 -16.31 -8.53 -16.23
C GLY A 428 -17.70 -8.32 -15.65
N ALA A 429 -17.80 -7.67 -14.48
CA ALA A 429 -19.08 -7.34 -13.85
C ALA A 429 -19.95 -6.45 -14.74
N VAL A 430 -19.40 -5.38 -15.33
CA VAL A 430 -20.11 -4.52 -16.30
C VAL A 430 -20.62 -5.30 -17.51
N TYR A 431 -19.85 -6.28 -17.99
CA TYR A 431 -20.28 -7.13 -19.11
C TYR A 431 -21.45 -8.04 -18.74
N PHE A 432 -21.53 -8.53 -17.51
CA PHE A 432 -22.71 -9.29 -17.06
C PHE A 432 -23.97 -8.45 -17.09
N ASP A 433 -23.90 -7.24 -16.53
CA ASP A 433 -25.04 -6.34 -16.45
C ASP A 433 -25.53 -5.82 -17.80
N THR A 434 -24.66 -5.92 -18.83
CA THR A 434 -24.98 -5.52 -20.21
C THR A 434 -25.27 -6.71 -21.13
N GLY A 435 -25.48 -7.92 -20.56
CA GLY A 435 -25.85 -9.13 -21.31
C GLY A 435 -24.70 -9.80 -22.07
N ARG A 436 -23.45 -9.39 -21.81
CA ARG A 436 -22.23 -9.91 -22.45
C ARG A 436 -21.54 -10.96 -21.55
N ALA A 437 -22.31 -11.92 -21.02
CA ALA A 437 -21.86 -12.88 -20.00
C ALA A 437 -20.60 -13.68 -20.41
N VAL A 438 -20.47 -14.08 -21.67
CA VAL A 438 -19.27 -14.81 -22.17
C VAL A 438 -18.02 -13.93 -22.09
N GLN A 439 -18.12 -12.66 -22.48
CA GLN A 439 -17.01 -11.70 -22.39
C GLN A 439 -16.68 -11.41 -20.92
N GLY A 440 -17.70 -11.32 -20.07
CA GLY A 440 -17.54 -11.14 -18.64
C GLY A 440 -16.76 -12.29 -17.98
N ILE A 441 -17.04 -13.55 -18.34
CA ILE A 441 -16.26 -14.70 -17.86
C ILE A 441 -14.80 -14.58 -18.27
N ALA A 442 -14.53 -14.24 -19.53
CA ALA A 442 -13.16 -14.10 -20.02
C ALA A 442 -12.37 -13.02 -19.27
N GLU A 443 -13.02 -11.89 -18.94
CA GLU A 443 -12.37 -10.83 -18.15
C GLU A 443 -12.15 -11.25 -16.69
N CYS A 444 -13.07 -11.97 -16.06
CA CYS A 444 -12.87 -12.53 -14.72
C CYS A 444 -11.75 -13.60 -14.70
N GLU A 445 -11.64 -14.45 -15.74
CA GLU A 445 -10.56 -15.42 -15.88
C GLU A 445 -9.20 -14.72 -16.05
N ARG A 446 -9.12 -13.60 -16.79
CA ARG A 446 -7.92 -12.76 -16.86
C ARG A 446 -7.58 -12.16 -15.51
N ALA A 447 -8.58 -11.66 -14.77
CA ALA A 447 -8.38 -11.13 -13.43
C ALA A 447 -7.77 -12.19 -12.50
N LEU A 448 -8.26 -13.45 -12.54
CA LEU A 448 -7.73 -14.57 -11.76
C LEU A 448 -6.33 -15.01 -12.20
N ALA A 449 -6.00 -14.89 -13.47
CA ALA A 449 -4.64 -15.15 -13.96
C ALA A 449 -3.61 -14.13 -13.44
N LEU A 450 -4.05 -12.89 -13.15
CA LEU A 450 -3.23 -11.80 -12.62
C LEU A 450 -3.19 -11.80 -11.08
N ASP A 451 -4.33 -12.07 -10.44
CA ASP A 451 -4.47 -12.18 -8.98
C ASP A 451 -5.45 -13.33 -8.65
N ARG A 452 -4.90 -14.49 -8.31
CA ARG A 452 -5.67 -15.70 -7.98
C ARG A 452 -6.54 -15.56 -6.72
N ASN A 453 -6.32 -14.54 -5.90
CA ASN A 453 -7.00 -14.31 -4.64
C ASN A 453 -8.25 -13.42 -4.76
N LEU A 454 -8.60 -12.99 -5.96
CA LEU A 454 -9.81 -12.20 -6.22
C LEU A 454 -11.08 -13.05 -6.05
N ALA A 455 -11.53 -13.20 -4.80
CA ALA A 455 -12.71 -13.97 -4.43
C ALA A 455 -13.94 -13.60 -5.28
N SER A 456 -14.19 -12.29 -5.48
CA SER A 456 -15.31 -11.80 -6.28
C SER A 456 -15.30 -12.30 -7.73
N ALA A 457 -14.10 -12.57 -8.32
CA ALA A 457 -14.03 -13.06 -9.69
C ALA A 457 -14.66 -14.45 -9.83
N HIS A 458 -14.42 -15.35 -8.88
CA HIS A 458 -15.11 -16.65 -8.83
C HIS A 458 -16.62 -16.48 -8.72
N ALA A 459 -17.10 -15.63 -7.81
CA ALA A 459 -18.52 -15.40 -7.62
C ALA A 459 -19.19 -14.84 -8.90
N PHE A 460 -18.54 -13.89 -9.59
CA PHE A 460 -19.04 -13.35 -10.86
C PHE A 460 -19.05 -14.37 -11.98
N ILE A 461 -18.05 -15.26 -12.08
CA ILE A 461 -18.10 -16.38 -13.03
C ILE A 461 -19.32 -17.26 -12.76
N GLY A 462 -19.61 -17.56 -11.47
CA GLY A 462 -20.80 -18.30 -11.08
C GLY A 462 -22.11 -17.62 -11.49
N LEU A 463 -22.22 -16.30 -11.30
CA LEU A 463 -23.36 -15.50 -11.74
C LEU A 463 -23.50 -15.53 -13.27
N ALA A 464 -22.42 -15.32 -14.00
CA ALA A 464 -22.43 -15.33 -15.46
C ALA A 464 -22.88 -16.67 -16.04
N LYS A 465 -22.38 -17.78 -15.46
CA LYS A 465 -22.83 -19.13 -15.84
C LYS A 465 -24.33 -19.33 -15.62
N SER A 466 -24.86 -18.78 -14.53
CA SER A 466 -26.29 -18.76 -14.28
C SER A 466 -27.06 -18.00 -15.37
N HIS A 467 -26.58 -16.83 -15.80
CA HIS A 467 -27.19 -16.09 -16.92
C HIS A 467 -27.13 -16.86 -18.25
N LEU A 468 -26.19 -17.77 -18.42
CA LEU A 468 -26.10 -18.68 -19.56
C LEU A 468 -26.91 -19.96 -19.39
N GLY A 469 -27.75 -20.07 -18.33
CA GLY A 469 -28.57 -21.25 -18.03
C GLY A 469 -27.82 -22.41 -17.41
N ARG A 470 -26.59 -22.18 -16.93
CA ARG A 470 -25.71 -23.18 -16.27
C ARG A 470 -25.82 -23.06 -14.75
N ASP A 471 -27.02 -22.96 -14.23
CA ASP A 471 -27.33 -22.71 -12.81
C ASP A 471 -26.69 -23.70 -11.84
N ALA A 472 -26.50 -24.95 -12.24
CA ALA A 472 -25.89 -25.99 -11.41
C ALA A 472 -24.43 -25.72 -11.02
N GLU A 473 -23.72 -24.84 -11.75
CA GLU A 473 -22.32 -24.52 -11.51
C GLU A 473 -22.13 -23.33 -10.56
N THR A 474 -23.15 -22.51 -10.34
CA THR A 474 -23.06 -21.27 -9.55
C THR A 474 -22.60 -21.53 -8.12
N GLU A 475 -23.15 -22.57 -7.46
CA GLU A 475 -22.82 -22.88 -6.06
C GLU A 475 -21.34 -23.21 -5.88
N ALA A 476 -20.74 -23.98 -6.79
CA ALA A 476 -19.33 -24.35 -6.70
C ALA A 476 -18.43 -23.10 -6.74
N HIS A 477 -18.67 -22.20 -7.70
CA HIS A 477 -17.90 -20.96 -7.83
C HIS A 477 -18.10 -20.02 -6.62
N VAL A 478 -19.30 -19.92 -6.10
CA VAL A 478 -19.55 -19.09 -4.88
C VAL A 478 -18.89 -19.71 -3.66
N ASN A 479 -18.86 -21.05 -3.55
CA ASN A 479 -18.13 -21.71 -2.47
C ASN A 479 -16.62 -21.46 -2.57
N ASP A 480 -16.03 -21.42 -3.76
CA ASP A 480 -14.63 -21.02 -3.96
C ASP A 480 -14.41 -19.56 -3.50
N ALA A 481 -15.30 -18.65 -3.88
CA ALA A 481 -15.23 -17.26 -3.43
C ALA A 481 -15.31 -17.14 -1.88
N LEU A 482 -16.25 -17.83 -1.25
CA LEU A 482 -16.41 -17.83 0.21
C LEU A 482 -15.25 -18.52 0.94
N ARG A 483 -14.59 -19.50 0.30
CA ARG A 483 -13.37 -20.11 0.84
C ARG A 483 -12.23 -19.12 0.88
N LEU A 484 -12.07 -18.29 -0.17
CA LEU A 484 -11.03 -17.26 -0.27
C LEU A 484 -11.31 -16.04 0.62
N SER A 485 -12.58 -15.63 0.74
CA SER A 485 -13.00 -14.46 1.51
C SER A 485 -14.30 -14.71 2.29
N PRO A 486 -14.23 -15.43 3.44
CA PRO A 486 -15.44 -15.84 4.20
C PRO A 486 -16.24 -14.68 4.79
N ARG A 487 -15.61 -13.52 5.00
CA ARG A 487 -16.19 -12.30 5.58
C ARG A 487 -16.17 -11.14 4.59
N ASP A 488 -16.32 -11.43 3.30
CA ASP A 488 -16.36 -10.42 2.25
C ASP A 488 -17.57 -9.50 2.44
N ALA A 489 -17.37 -8.19 2.22
CA ALA A 489 -18.44 -7.21 2.34
C ALA A 489 -19.60 -7.47 1.37
N PHE A 490 -19.34 -8.14 0.25
CA PHE A 490 -20.31 -8.49 -0.80
C PHE A 490 -20.79 -9.94 -0.74
N ALA A 491 -20.40 -10.72 0.27
CA ALA A 491 -20.79 -12.13 0.38
C ALA A 491 -22.30 -12.36 0.35
N PHE A 492 -23.10 -11.41 0.86
CA PHE A 492 -24.55 -11.49 0.80
C PHE A 492 -25.11 -11.48 -0.64
N TRP A 493 -24.45 -10.82 -1.59
CA TRP A 493 -24.80 -10.91 -3.00
C TRP A 493 -24.54 -12.31 -3.55
N TRP A 494 -23.35 -12.84 -3.29
CA TRP A 494 -22.94 -14.17 -3.76
C TRP A 494 -23.89 -15.26 -3.26
N LEU A 495 -24.26 -15.21 -1.98
CA LEU A 495 -25.23 -16.12 -1.36
C LEU A 495 -26.61 -15.99 -2.02
N SER A 496 -27.05 -14.76 -2.34
CA SER A 496 -28.33 -14.51 -3.02
C SER A 496 -28.32 -15.04 -4.47
N TRP A 497 -27.19 -14.97 -5.17
CA TRP A 497 -27.04 -15.53 -6.52
C TRP A 497 -27.20 -17.06 -6.53
N VAL A 498 -26.63 -17.76 -5.53
CA VAL A 498 -26.87 -19.19 -5.35
C VAL A 498 -28.34 -19.46 -5.06
N GLY A 499 -28.97 -18.68 -4.18
CA GLY A 499 -30.41 -18.77 -3.91
C GLY A 499 -31.24 -18.67 -5.20
N GLY A 500 -30.92 -17.71 -6.07
CA GLY A 500 -31.56 -17.53 -7.36
C GLY A 500 -31.34 -18.71 -8.31
N SER A 501 -30.13 -19.26 -8.36
CA SER A 501 -29.83 -20.46 -9.16
C SER A 501 -30.60 -21.68 -8.66
N LYS A 502 -30.68 -21.88 -7.33
CA LYS A 502 -31.46 -22.96 -6.73
C LYS A 502 -32.96 -22.85 -7.04
N LEU A 503 -33.51 -21.62 -7.03
CA LEU A 503 -34.89 -21.35 -7.48
C LEU A 503 -35.12 -21.80 -8.94
N ARG A 504 -34.20 -21.49 -9.83
CA ARG A 504 -34.27 -21.87 -11.24
C ARG A 504 -34.06 -23.37 -11.48
N LEU A 505 -33.41 -24.07 -10.55
CA LEU A 505 -33.26 -25.54 -10.54
C LEU A 505 -34.41 -26.27 -9.84
N ASP A 506 -35.43 -25.56 -9.41
CA ASP A 506 -36.58 -26.10 -8.66
C ASP A 506 -36.21 -26.70 -7.28
N GLN A 507 -35.04 -26.30 -6.74
CA GLN A 507 -34.54 -26.69 -5.42
C GLN A 507 -34.96 -25.65 -4.39
N PHE A 508 -36.27 -25.58 -4.10
CA PHE A 508 -36.87 -24.46 -3.35
C PHE A 508 -36.46 -24.41 -1.89
N ALA A 509 -36.28 -25.57 -1.24
CA ALA A 509 -35.78 -25.66 0.16
C ALA A 509 -34.36 -25.14 0.27
N ASP A 510 -33.48 -25.53 -0.66
CA ASP A 510 -32.11 -25.06 -0.71
C ASP A 510 -32.06 -23.56 -1.01
N ALA A 511 -32.89 -23.08 -1.96
CA ALA A 511 -33.01 -21.66 -2.28
C ALA A 511 -33.36 -20.84 -1.03
N ALA A 512 -34.35 -21.28 -0.25
CA ALA A 512 -34.75 -20.61 0.99
C ALA A 512 -33.59 -20.61 2.03
N ALA A 513 -32.84 -21.70 2.14
CA ALA A 513 -31.69 -21.80 3.04
C ALA A 513 -30.59 -20.79 2.64
N TRP A 514 -30.25 -20.70 1.34
CA TRP A 514 -29.25 -19.76 0.85
C TRP A 514 -29.68 -18.30 1.03
N TYR A 515 -30.94 -17.95 0.77
CA TYR A 515 -31.42 -16.59 1.03
C TYR A 515 -31.44 -16.23 2.51
N ARG A 516 -31.75 -17.17 3.42
CA ARG A 516 -31.65 -16.92 4.85
C ARG A 516 -30.21 -16.63 5.26
N ARG A 517 -29.21 -17.38 4.76
CA ARG A 517 -27.78 -17.09 4.97
C ARG A 517 -27.39 -15.70 4.43
N ALA A 518 -27.93 -15.31 3.27
CA ALA A 518 -27.68 -13.98 2.72
C ALA A 518 -28.26 -12.87 3.64
N ILE A 519 -29.47 -13.05 4.18
CA ILE A 519 -30.11 -12.14 5.14
C ILE A 519 -29.35 -12.09 6.47
N GLU A 520 -28.83 -13.22 6.96
CA GLU A 520 -27.97 -13.25 8.14
C GLU A 520 -26.68 -12.46 7.95
N THR A 521 -26.12 -12.49 6.73
CA THR A 521 -24.91 -11.75 6.37
C THR A 521 -25.19 -10.24 6.21
N ASN A 522 -26.31 -9.87 5.57
CA ASN A 522 -26.75 -8.48 5.43
C ASN A 522 -28.29 -8.39 5.42
N ARG A 523 -28.85 -7.97 6.58
CA ARG A 523 -30.30 -7.83 6.76
C ARG A 523 -30.92 -6.70 5.93
N ASN A 524 -30.12 -5.75 5.48
CA ASN A 524 -30.57 -4.54 4.78
C ASN A 524 -30.58 -4.70 3.26
N TYR A 525 -30.41 -5.90 2.75
CA TYR A 525 -30.48 -6.18 1.32
C TYR A 525 -31.86 -6.71 0.95
N ALA A 526 -32.75 -5.82 0.45
CA ALA A 526 -34.17 -6.11 0.13
C ALA A 526 -34.32 -7.32 -0.79
N TRP A 527 -33.45 -7.47 -1.77
CA TRP A 527 -33.49 -8.54 -2.76
C TRP A 527 -33.43 -9.95 -2.16
N SER A 528 -32.63 -10.18 -1.09
CA SER A 528 -32.62 -11.47 -0.41
C SER A 528 -33.97 -11.84 0.20
N HIS A 529 -34.68 -10.85 0.72
CA HIS A 529 -36.03 -11.06 1.27
C HIS A 529 -37.05 -11.40 0.18
N PHE A 530 -36.98 -10.75 -0.99
CA PHE A 530 -37.84 -11.08 -2.12
C PHE A 530 -37.55 -12.46 -2.70
N GLY A 531 -36.26 -12.83 -2.81
CA GLY A 531 -35.84 -14.16 -3.22
C GLY A 531 -36.34 -15.25 -2.25
N LEU A 532 -36.21 -15.00 -0.94
CA LEU A 532 -36.75 -15.88 0.10
C LEU A 532 -38.27 -16.05 -0.03
N ALA A 533 -39.01 -14.94 -0.22
CA ALA A 533 -40.46 -14.97 -0.40
C ALA A 533 -40.86 -15.85 -1.59
N ALA A 534 -40.17 -15.69 -2.72
CA ALA A 534 -40.47 -16.52 -3.90
C ALA A 534 -40.22 -18.02 -3.65
N ALA A 535 -39.16 -18.37 -2.90
CA ALA A 535 -38.87 -19.75 -2.52
C ALA A 535 -39.94 -20.33 -1.59
N LEU A 536 -40.39 -19.54 -0.59
CA LEU A 536 -41.41 -19.93 0.38
C LEU A 536 -42.76 -20.14 -0.26
N VAL A 537 -43.15 -19.33 -1.25
CA VAL A 537 -44.39 -19.55 -2.03
C VAL A 537 -44.35 -20.92 -2.75
N GLN A 538 -43.21 -21.34 -3.27
CA GLN A 538 -43.09 -22.64 -3.93
C GLN A 538 -43.07 -23.83 -2.93
N LEU A 539 -42.87 -23.53 -1.66
CA LEU A 539 -42.96 -24.49 -0.54
C LEU A 539 -44.35 -24.44 0.15
N ASP A 540 -45.31 -23.70 -0.42
CA ASP A 540 -46.64 -23.48 0.11
C ASP A 540 -46.71 -22.77 1.50
N ASP A 541 -45.61 -22.13 1.92
CA ASP A 541 -45.57 -21.31 3.15
C ASP A 541 -45.86 -19.84 2.84
N LEU A 542 -47.12 -19.55 2.58
CA LEU A 542 -47.58 -18.21 2.19
C LEU A 542 -47.49 -17.20 3.34
N GLU A 543 -47.58 -17.61 4.59
CA GLU A 543 -47.49 -16.71 5.72
C GLU A 543 -46.07 -16.16 5.86
N ALA A 544 -45.07 -17.05 5.87
CA ALA A 544 -43.66 -16.66 5.92
C ALA A 544 -43.26 -15.88 4.64
N ALA A 545 -43.82 -16.23 3.46
CA ALA A 545 -43.55 -15.51 2.23
C ALA A 545 -44.03 -14.05 2.30
N ARG A 546 -45.22 -13.79 2.84
CA ARG A 546 -45.78 -12.43 3.04
C ARG A 546 -44.91 -11.64 4.02
N ALA A 547 -44.50 -12.27 5.13
CA ALA A 547 -43.61 -11.63 6.09
C ALA A 547 -42.28 -11.22 5.43
N ALA A 548 -41.69 -12.06 4.59
CA ALA A 548 -40.48 -11.76 3.86
C ALA A 548 -40.66 -10.60 2.87
N VAL A 549 -41.78 -10.54 2.11
CA VAL A 549 -42.09 -9.41 1.24
C VAL A 549 -42.22 -8.11 2.02
N GLN A 550 -42.90 -8.12 3.18
CA GLN A 550 -43.05 -6.93 4.02
C GLN A 550 -41.70 -6.41 4.52
N GLN A 551 -40.81 -7.32 4.93
CA GLN A 551 -39.44 -6.93 5.32
C GLN A 551 -38.66 -6.33 4.17
N GLY A 552 -38.75 -6.90 2.97
CA GLY A 552 -38.10 -6.34 1.78
C GLY A 552 -38.65 -4.96 1.39
N LEU A 553 -39.97 -4.77 1.44
CA LEU A 553 -40.63 -3.48 1.15
C LEU A 553 -40.35 -2.42 2.23
N ALA A 554 -40.11 -2.80 3.46
CA ALA A 554 -39.63 -1.87 4.49
C ALA A 554 -38.23 -1.30 4.16
N LEU A 555 -37.41 -2.04 3.44
CA LEU A 555 -36.06 -1.62 2.99
C LEU A 555 -36.13 -0.85 1.65
N ASP A 556 -37.00 -1.26 0.73
CA ASP A 556 -37.22 -0.60 -0.56
C ASP A 556 -38.76 -0.46 -0.83
N PRO A 557 -39.39 0.62 -0.31
CA PRO A 557 -40.83 0.85 -0.44
C PRO A 557 -41.33 1.02 -1.88
N ASN A 558 -40.45 1.40 -2.79
CA ASN A 558 -40.79 1.63 -4.19
C ASN A 558 -40.66 0.38 -5.07
N PHE A 559 -40.31 -0.76 -4.47
CA PHE A 559 -40.14 -1.99 -5.21
C PHE A 559 -41.48 -2.60 -5.59
N ASN A 560 -41.63 -2.98 -6.87
CA ASN A 560 -42.83 -3.62 -7.39
C ASN A 560 -42.50 -4.57 -8.55
N VAL A 561 -43.46 -5.40 -8.95
CA VAL A 561 -43.26 -6.42 -9.98
C VAL A 561 -43.01 -5.82 -11.36
N SER A 562 -43.69 -4.72 -11.71
CA SER A 562 -43.53 -4.04 -13.01
C SER A 562 -42.08 -3.50 -13.15
N ARG A 563 -41.58 -2.83 -12.11
CA ARG A 563 -40.19 -2.34 -12.06
C ARG A 563 -39.19 -3.48 -12.16
N LEU A 564 -39.45 -4.59 -11.45
CA LEU A 564 -38.62 -5.77 -11.50
C LEU A 564 -38.57 -6.37 -12.90
N ARG A 565 -39.76 -6.56 -13.53
CA ARG A 565 -39.87 -7.10 -14.89
C ARG A 565 -39.07 -6.29 -15.91
N ALA A 566 -39.11 -4.96 -15.81
CA ALA A 566 -38.35 -4.06 -16.69
C ALA A 566 -36.84 -4.19 -16.55
N LYS A 567 -36.35 -4.65 -15.39
CA LYS A 567 -34.89 -4.74 -15.05
C LYS A 567 -34.34 -6.16 -15.17
N MET A 568 -35.18 -7.18 -15.26
CA MET A 568 -34.71 -8.57 -15.44
C MET A 568 -34.00 -8.72 -16.79
N PRO A 569 -32.86 -9.44 -16.82
CA PRO A 569 -32.20 -9.75 -18.08
C PRO A 569 -33.12 -10.47 -19.04
N LEU A 570 -32.99 -10.16 -20.34
CA LEU A 570 -33.75 -10.87 -21.36
C LEU A 570 -33.44 -12.38 -21.31
N PRO A 571 -34.44 -13.26 -21.23
CA PRO A 571 -34.22 -14.69 -21.14
C PRO A 571 -33.62 -15.23 -22.45
N ILE A 572 -32.60 -16.05 -22.35
CA ILE A 572 -31.90 -16.64 -23.49
C ILE A 572 -32.72 -17.75 -24.19
N ASN A 573 -33.77 -18.24 -23.55
CA ASN A 573 -34.68 -19.26 -24.08
C ASN A 573 -36.03 -19.27 -23.36
N SER A 574 -36.98 -20.01 -23.88
CA SER A 574 -38.34 -20.11 -23.33
C SER A 574 -38.42 -20.74 -21.93
N ALA A 575 -37.50 -21.64 -21.61
CA ALA A 575 -37.45 -22.28 -20.29
C ALA A 575 -37.04 -21.27 -19.21
N LEU A 576 -36.05 -20.42 -19.48
CA LEU A 576 -35.65 -19.35 -18.57
C LEU A 576 -36.77 -18.29 -18.44
N SER A 577 -37.45 -17.98 -19.53
CA SER A 577 -38.62 -17.08 -19.52
C SER A 577 -39.72 -17.59 -18.58
N ALA A 578 -40.05 -18.88 -18.64
CA ALA A 578 -41.02 -19.49 -17.73
C ALA A 578 -40.60 -19.43 -16.25
N LYS A 579 -39.33 -19.59 -15.98
CA LYS A 579 -38.78 -19.49 -14.61
C LYS A 579 -38.82 -18.06 -14.08
N HIS A 580 -38.57 -17.05 -14.94
CA HIS A 580 -38.73 -15.64 -14.60
C HIS A 580 -40.18 -15.29 -14.28
N GLU A 581 -41.13 -15.72 -15.12
CA GLU A 581 -42.56 -15.49 -14.85
C GLU A 581 -43.02 -16.19 -13.57
N ARG A 582 -42.58 -17.41 -13.29
CA ARG A 582 -42.88 -18.10 -12.03
C ARG A 582 -42.37 -17.32 -10.82
N PHE A 583 -41.18 -16.74 -10.91
CA PHE A 583 -40.62 -15.90 -9.85
C PHE A 583 -41.49 -14.67 -9.58
N LEU A 584 -41.89 -13.94 -10.65
CA LEU A 584 -42.77 -12.76 -10.54
C LEU A 584 -44.14 -13.12 -9.98
N ILE A 585 -44.75 -14.22 -10.45
CA ILE A 585 -46.03 -14.73 -9.94
C ILE A 585 -45.90 -15.10 -8.44
N SER A 586 -44.81 -15.69 -8.02
CA SER A 586 -44.59 -16.00 -6.61
C SER A 586 -44.55 -14.75 -5.74
N LEU A 587 -43.94 -13.66 -6.20
CA LEU A 587 -43.89 -12.40 -5.48
C LEU A 587 -45.31 -11.75 -5.39
N LEU A 588 -46.09 -11.79 -6.46
CA LEU A 588 -47.47 -11.33 -6.44
C LEU A 588 -48.30 -12.12 -5.42
N ARG A 589 -48.17 -13.46 -5.41
CA ARG A 589 -48.86 -14.32 -4.43
C ARG A 589 -48.48 -14.03 -2.99
N ALA A 590 -47.22 -13.60 -2.78
CA ALA A 590 -46.71 -13.17 -1.48
C ALA A 590 -47.13 -11.74 -1.10
N GLY A 591 -47.90 -11.02 -1.95
CA GLY A 591 -48.41 -9.69 -1.66
C GLY A 591 -47.50 -8.53 -2.08
N MET A 592 -46.53 -8.75 -2.98
CA MET A 592 -45.79 -7.67 -3.59
C MET A 592 -46.71 -6.83 -4.51
N PRO A 593 -46.62 -5.49 -4.50
CA PRO A 593 -47.37 -4.62 -5.41
C PRO A 593 -47.04 -4.94 -6.88
N GLU A 594 -48.03 -4.83 -7.77
CA GLU A 594 -47.82 -5.06 -9.20
C GLU A 594 -47.14 -3.87 -9.87
N GLY A 595 -47.49 -2.61 -9.49
CA GLY A 595 -46.94 -1.37 -10.02
C GLY A 595 -47.63 -0.16 -9.48
#